data_548433da7a833c3ddc6ba0b6a2813bcd
#
_entry.id   548433da7a833c3ddc6ba0b6a2813bcd
#
_cell.length_a   1.000
_cell.length_b   1.000
_cell.length_c   1.000
_cell.angle_alpha   90.00
_cell.angle_beta   90.00
_cell.angle_gamma   90.00
#
_symmetry.space_group_name_H-M   'P 1'
#
loop_
_entity.id
_entity.type
_entity.pdbx_description
1 polymer ?
#
loop_
_entity_poly.entity_id
_entity_poly.type
_entity_poly.pdbx_seq_one_letter_code
_entity_poly.pdbx_strand_id
1 'polypeptide(L)'
;MRKRNTWRKYIGMVTAVAALCAGLRMSAAAKEETAEAAADADRQVRAAYEEYQGRLNGITRRAQIADSGFRVIEDQIFPLETDCYGEIMLVPAMEERYQRLALFFTKEDGTVVYRTDQLAANSWNVGTLKQPVEEIGAVSFQDLNRDGRLDIVLIVSCRNRTGEFAGREYKVGDVLFQDEAGFYRDYRISDKINRFGMNKSAESIIACVRDGYSSEFLYTASTREELLKNGFVITEEQDYFRQFEKLGYLEVMPGSYTMAELTIFMIYLVDEQGNIVWSFQPMGDYDNLYAFKGITCRDIDGDGMKDLLVFARYSYEGSVDEVVVESDYQIYYQRTSGFETDTEVKKKVRCSEEDTVAGLVDRARAYWGWSPE
;
A
#
# COMPACT_ATOMS: atom_id res chain seq x y z
N MET A 1 -13.31 -33.34 7.98
CA MET A 1 -14.42 -32.71 8.73
C MET A 1 -13.97 -31.37 9.29
N ARG A 2 -14.70 -30.29 8.97
CA ARG A 2 -14.69 -28.94 9.57
C ARG A 2 -13.33 -28.19 9.70
N LYS A 3 -12.98 -27.41 8.66
CA LYS A 3 -12.30 -26.10 8.79
C LYS A 3 -13.06 -25.10 7.90
N ARG A 4 -14.05 -24.48 8.46
CA ARG A 4 -14.74 -23.29 7.93
C ARG A 4 -14.78 -22.26 9.07
N ASN A 5 -14.51 -21.00 8.74
CA ASN A 5 -14.70 -19.78 9.53
C ASN A 5 -13.46 -19.21 10.27
N THR A 6 -12.55 -18.65 9.51
CA THR A 6 -11.63 -17.63 10.07
C THR A 6 -11.69 -16.29 9.32
N TRP A 7 -12.31 -16.22 8.16
CA TRP A 7 -12.37 -15.01 7.32
C TRP A 7 -13.44 -13.97 7.71
N ARG A 8 -14.36 -14.31 8.62
CA ARG A 8 -15.38 -13.37 9.09
C ARG A 8 -14.96 -12.48 10.26
N LYS A 9 -13.79 -12.67 10.83
CA LYS A 9 -13.33 -11.91 12.02
C LYS A 9 -12.63 -10.58 11.71
N TYR A 10 -12.11 -10.37 10.51
CA TYR A 10 -11.36 -9.15 10.19
C TYR A 10 -12.21 -8.01 9.62
N ILE A 11 -13.36 -8.27 9.02
CA ILE A 11 -14.28 -7.22 8.55
C ILE A 11 -15.08 -6.60 9.72
N GLY A 12 -15.18 -7.29 10.84
CA GLY A 12 -15.91 -6.82 12.02
C GLY A 12 -15.12 -5.92 12.99
N MET A 13 -13.81 -5.75 12.82
CA MET A 13 -12.97 -5.11 13.82
C MET A 13 -12.78 -3.60 13.63
N VAL A 14 -13.00 -3.06 12.44
CA VAL A 14 -12.85 -1.61 12.19
C VAL A 14 -14.09 -0.81 12.61
N THR A 15 -15.26 -1.43 12.70
CA THR A 15 -16.49 -0.76 13.17
C THR A 15 -16.77 -0.92 14.67
N ALA A 16 -16.04 -1.78 15.39
CA ALA A 16 -16.31 -2.07 16.80
C ALA A 16 -15.53 -1.19 17.79
N VAL A 17 -14.44 -0.51 17.38
CA VAL A 17 -13.58 0.27 18.29
C VAL A 17 -14.16 1.66 18.59
N ALA A 18 -14.97 2.24 17.71
CA ALA A 18 -15.62 3.53 17.95
C ALA A 18 -16.83 3.46 18.91
N ALA A 19 -17.32 2.27 19.24
CA ALA A 19 -18.53 2.09 20.06
C ALA A 19 -18.25 1.79 21.55
N LEU A 20 -17.00 1.63 21.96
CA LEU A 20 -16.64 1.19 23.32
C LEU A 20 -16.32 2.32 24.31
N CYS A 21 -16.25 3.58 23.86
CA CYS A 21 -15.95 4.72 24.74
C CYS A 21 -17.15 5.53 25.20
N ALA A 22 -18.37 5.24 24.75
CA ALA A 22 -19.56 5.88 25.27
C ALA A 22 -20.55 4.80 25.73
N GLY A 23 -20.64 4.61 27.04
CA GLY A 23 -21.62 3.72 27.69
C GLY A 23 -23.07 4.20 27.54
N LEU A 24 -23.53 4.47 26.34
CA LEU A 24 -24.91 4.77 26.00
C LEU A 24 -25.59 3.48 25.55
N ARG A 25 -26.47 2.97 26.38
CA ARG A 25 -27.48 1.97 25.97
C ARG A 25 -28.37 2.64 24.92
N MET A 26 -28.05 2.48 23.65
CA MET A 26 -28.95 2.89 22.58
C MET A 26 -30.29 2.14 22.75
N SER A 27 -31.40 2.88 22.69
CA SER A 27 -32.74 2.27 22.70
C SER A 27 -32.95 1.41 21.45
N ALA A 28 -33.87 0.45 21.50
CA ALA A 28 -34.21 -0.39 20.34
C ALA A 28 -34.59 0.48 19.11
N ALA A 29 -35.33 1.56 19.32
CA ALA A 29 -35.71 2.52 18.28
C ALA A 29 -34.50 3.21 17.63
N ALA A 30 -33.47 3.60 18.40
CA ALA A 30 -32.25 4.21 17.85
C ALA A 30 -31.40 3.21 17.04
N LYS A 31 -31.45 1.91 17.38
CA LYS A 31 -30.81 0.84 16.61
C LYS A 31 -31.55 0.58 15.30
N GLU A 32 -32.86 0.64 15.31
CA GLU A 32 -33.71 0.45 14.13
C GLU A 32 -33.55 1.62 13.15
N GLU A 33 -33.51 2.86 13.62
CA GLU A 33 -33.26 4.07 12.85
C GLU A 33 -31.84 4.09 12.22
N THR A 34 -30.82 3.64 12.95
CA THR A 34 -29.46 3.50 12.40
C THR A 34 -29.34 2.38 11.36
N ALA A 35 -30.08 1.28 11.52
CA ALA A 35 -30.13 0.19 10.54
C ALA A 35 -30.87 0.59 9.26
N GLU A 36 -31.93 1.36 9.38
CA GLU A 36 -32.71 1.87 8.24
C GLU A 36 -31.91 2.92 7.47
N ALA A 37 -31.20 3.84 8.16
CA ALA A 37 -30.30 4.80 7.53
C ALA A 37 -29.13 4.13 6.78
N ALA A 38 -28.55 3.07 7.35
CA ALA A 38 -27.51 2.29 6.68
C ALA A 38 -28.04 1.56 5.44
N ALA A 39 -29.23 0.99 5.51
CA ALA A 39 -29.87 0.32 4.38
C ALA A 39 -30.25 1.31 3.26
N ASP A 40 -30.59 2.55 3.62
CA ASP A 40 -30.87 3.60 2.65
C ASP A 40 -29.59 4.09 1.95
N ALA A 41 -28.51 4.28 2.69
CA ALA A 41 -27.18 4.60 2.15
C ALA A 41 -26.72 3.52 1.16
N ASP A 42 -26.86 2.25 1.49
CA ASP A 42 -26.55 1.11 0.59
C ASP A 42 -27.38 1.14 -0.70
N ARG A 43 -28.69 1.44 -0.62
CA ARG A 43 -29.55 1.59 -1.79
C ARG A 43 -29.08 2.75 -2.69
N GLN A 44 -28.71 3.88 -2.12
CA GLN A 44 -28.22 5.04 -2.86
C GLN A 44 -26.90 4.74 -3.58
N VAL A 45 -25.96 4.06 -2.93
CA VAL A 45 -24.69 3.65 -3.55
C VAL A 45 -24.92 2.67 -4.70
N ARG A 46 -25.85 1.71 -4.55
CA ARG A 46 -26.21 0.78 -5.63
C ARG A 46 -26.82 1.50 -6.83
N ALA A 47 -27.78 2.38 -6.61
CA ALA A 47 -28.42 3.15 -7.68
C ALA A 47 -27.40 4.02 -8.43
N ALA A 48 -26.49 4.67 -7.69
CA ALA A 48 -25.40 5.45 -8.28
C ALA A 48 -24.44 4.57 -9.09
N TYR A 49 -24.15 3.35 -8.64
CA TYR A 49 -23.32 2.40 -9.36
C TYR A 49 -24.00 1.88 -10.64
N GLU A 50 -25.28 1.60 -10.59
CA GLU A 50 -26.06 1.17 -11.77
C GLU A 50 -26.12 2.29 -12.82
N GLU A 51 -26.33 3.55 -12.42
CA GLU A 51 -26.26 4.72 -13.29
C GLU A 51 -24.87 4.86 -13.94
N TYR A 52 -23.80 4.77 -13.12
CA TYR A 52 -22.42 4.81 -13.58
C TYR A 52 -22.14 3.71 -14.61
N GLN A 53 -22.50 2.45 -14.29
CA GLN A 53 -22.33 1.31 -15.19
C GLN A 53 -23.14 1.46 -16.49
N GLY A 54 -24.32 2.04 -16.42
CA GLY A 54 -25.13 2.37 -17.60
C GLY A 54 -24.41 3.34 -18.54
N ARG A 55 -23.81 4.40 -17.98
CA ARG A 55 -22.99 5.36 -18.75
C ARG A 55 -21.74 4.70 -19.34
N LEU A 56 -20.97 3.98 -18.53
CA LEU A 56 -19.77 3.27 -18.97
C LEU A 56 -20.08 2.30 -20.11
N ASN A 57 -21.11 1.46 -19.95
CA ASN A 57 -21.47 0.45 -20.93
C ASN A 57 -22.10 1.04 -22.20
N GLY A 58 -22.68 2.24 -22.14
CA GLY A 58 -23.24 2.95 -23.27
C GLY A 58 -22.20 3.54 -24.24
N ILE A 59 -20.94 3.66 -23.82
CA ILE A 59 -19.87 4.22 -24.66
C ILE A 59 -19.43 3.20 -25.70
N THR A 60 -19.73 3.43 -26.96
CA THR A 60 -19.37 2.59 -28.11
C THR A 60 -18.37 3.26 -29.07
N ARG A 61 -18.12 4.56 -28.87
CA ARG A 61 -17.19 5.36 -29.66
C ARG A 61 -16.31 6.20 -28.75
N ARG A 62 -15.04 6.40 -29.10
CA ARG A 62 -14.08 7.22 -28.36
C ARG A 62 -14.62 8.65 -28.13
N ALA A 63 -15.27 9.24 -29.13
CA ALA A 63 -15.83 10.59 -29.01
C ALA A 63 -16.91 10.72 -27.89
N GLN A 64 -17.58 9.63 -27.53
CA GLN A 64 -18.60 9.63 -26.47
C GLN A 64 -18.01 9.58 -25.05
N ILE A 65 -16.72 9.30 -24.90
CA ILE A 65 -16.08 9.16 -23.57
C ILE A 65 -16.26 10.45 -22.76
N ALA A 66 -15.89 11.61 -23.34
CA ALA A 66 -16.02 12.90 -22.69
C ALA A 66 -17.48 13.28 -22.42
N ASP A 67 -18.37 13.08 -23.39
CA ASP A 67 -19.81 13.39 -23.27
C ASP A 67 -20.49 12.56 -22.16
N SER A 68 -19.92 11.41 -21.82
CA SER A 68 -20.41 10.52 -20.77
C SER A 68 -19.84 10.83 -19.38
N GLY A 69 -19.07 11.92 -19.22
CA GLY A 69 -18.49 12.36 -17.95
C GLY A 69 -17.17 11.67 -17.58
N PHE A 70 -16.42 11.22 -18.59
CA PHE A 70 -15.09 10.64 -18.41
C PHE A 70 -14.05 11.56 -19.06
N ARG A 71 -13.10 12.06 -18.30
CA ARG A 71 -11.95 12.82 -18.80
C ARG A 71 -10.87 11.87 -19.27
N VAL A 72 -10.58 11.87 -20.57
CA VAL A 72 -9.48 11.08 -21.16
C VAL A 72 -8.15 11.58 -20.62
N ILE A 73 -7.23 10.65 -20.31
CA ILE A 73 -5.85 10.93 -19.90
C ILE A 73 -5.00 10.82 -21.17
N GLU A 74 -4.88 11.95 -21.89
CA GLU A 74 -4.37 11.98 -23.27
C GLU A 74 -2.90 11.59 -23.39
N ASP A 75 -2.08 11.86 -22.38
CA ASP A 75 -0.65 11.52 -22.30
C ASP A 75 -0.39 10.04 -21.95
N GLN A 76 -1.45 9.29 -21.64
CA GLN A 76 -1.40 7.87 -21.28
C GLN A 76 -2.14 7.00 -22.31
N ILE A 77 -2.22 7.43 -23.56
CA ILE A 77 -2.80 6.65 -24.64
C ILE A 77 -1.70 5.86 -25.33
N PHE A 78 -1.84 4.53 -25.36
CA PHE A 78 -0.82 3.63 -25.90
C PHE A 78 -1.37 2.73 -26.99
N PRO A 79 -0.62 2.49 -28.09
CA PRO A 79 -0.95 1.45 -29.04
C PRO A 79 -0.71 0.07 -28.43
N LEU A 80 -1.57 -0.87 -28.74
CA LEU A 80 -1.50 -2.25 -28.27
C LEU A 80 -2.00 -3.18 -29.36
N GLU A 81 -1.28 -4.27 -29.59
CA GLU A 81 -1.72 -5.35 -30.45
C GLU A 81 -2.31 -6.49 -29.60
N THR A 82 -3.47 -6.99 -30.01
CA THR A 82 -4.18 -8.06 -29.30
C THR A 82 -4.66 -9.13 -30.27
N ASP A 83 -4.70 -10.37 -29.81
CA ASP A 83 -5.17 -11.50 -30.62
C ASP A 83 -6.65 -11.36 -31.01
N CYS A 84 -7.49 -10.85 -30.09
CA CYS A 84 -8.93 -10.80 -30.31
C CYS A 84 -9.41 -9.55 -31.06
N TYR A 85 -8.68 -8.43 -30.99
CA TYR A 85 -9.13 -7.16 -31.57
C TYR A 85 -8.16 -6.60 -32.62
N GLY A 86 -6.96 -7.20 -32.78
CA GLY A 86 -5.87 -6.68 -33.62
C GLY A 86 -5.24 -5.43 -33.02
N GLU A 87 -4.84 -4.49 -33.88
CA GLU A 87 -4.29 -3.20 -33.45
C GLU A 87 -5.39 -2.34 -32.82
N ILE A 88 -5.15 -1.89 -31.60
CA ILE A 88 -6.04 -1.06 -30.81
C ILE A 88 -5.25 0.01 -30.04
N MET A 89 -5.96 0.97 -29.48
CA MET A 89 -5.42 1.97 -28.56
C MET A 89 -5.98 1.70 -27.17
N LEU A 90 -5.13 1.60 -26.16
CA LEU A 90 -5.52 1.75 -24.75
C LEU A 90 -5.77 3.23 -24.48
N VAL A 91 -6.98 3.58 -24.07
CA VAL A 91 -7.41 4.95 -23.76
C VAL A 91 -7.93 5.00 -22.32
N PRO A 92 -7.07 5.33 -21.35
CA PRO A 92 -7.51 5.51 -19.98
C PRO A 92 -8.34 6.78 -19.82
N ALA A 93 -9.35 6.72 -18.95
CA ALA A 93 -10.15 7.89 -18.63
C ALA A 93 -10.63 7.87 -17.19
N MET A 94 -10.65 9.05 -16.57
CA MET A 94 -11.13 9.27 -15.21
C MET A 94 -12.58 9.72 -15.21
N GLU A 95 -13.44 8.98 -14.52
CA GLU A 95 -14.80 9.45 -14.27
C GLU A 95 -14.76 10.55 -13.21
N GLU A 96 -15.26 11.74 -13.54
CA GLU A 96 -15.00 12.96 -12.78
C GLU A 96 -15.76 13.04 -11.45
N ARG A 97 -16.97 12.49 -11.39
CA ARG A 97 -17.82 12.56 -10.19
C ARG A 97 -17.33 11.67 -9.06
N TYR A 98 -16.92 10.45 -9.42
CA TYR A 98 -16.54 9.41 -8.46
C TYR A 98 -15.04 9.11 -8.47
N GLN A 99 -14.28 9.77 -9.32
CA GLN A 99 -12.83 9.57 -9.48
C GLN A 99 -12.46 8.10 -9.68
N ARG A 100 -13.24 7.44 -10.55
CA ARG A 100 -13.02 6.05 -10.94
C ARG A 100 -12.26 6.01 -12.24
N LEU A 101 -11.19 5.24 -12.28
CA LEU A 101 -10.43 5.00 -13.50
C LEU A 101 -11.15 3.95 -14.35
N ALA A 102 -11.32 4.22 -15.63
CA ALA A 102 -11.79 3.27 -16.63
C ALA A 102 -10.78 3.16 -17.78
N LEU A 103 -10.61 1.96 -18.29
CA LEU A 103 -9.79 1.69 -19.45
C LEU A 103 -10.69 1.36 -20.63
N PHE A 104 -10.55 2.12 -21.71
CA PHE A 104 -11.22 1.87 -22.99
C PHE A 104 -10.20 1.37 -24.00
N PHE A 105 -10.61 0.42 -24.82
CA PHE A 105 -9.81 -0.13 -25.90
C PHE A 105 -10.50 0.20 -27.21
N THR A 106 -9.84 0.98 -28.03
CA THR A 106 -10.48 1.56 -29.24
C THR A 106 -9.69 1.18 -30.49
N LYS A 107 -10.41 0.92 -31.58
CA LYS A 107 -9.81 0.83 -32.92
C LYS A 107 -9.43 2.22 -33.42
N GLU A 108 -8.68 2.26 -34.51
CA GLU A 108 -8.27 3.49 -35.19
C GLU A 108 -9.49 4.36 -35.60
N ASP A 109 -10.58 3.73 -36.01
CA ASP A 109 -11.84 4.41 -36.37
C ASP A 109 -12.62 4.95 -35.16
N GLY A 110 -12.08 4.81 -33.95
CA GLY A 110 -12.65 5.24 -32.69
C GLY A 110 -13.73 4.30 -32.12
N THR A 111 -13.93 3.12 -32.71
CA THR A 111 -14.86 2.12 -32.15
C THR A 111 -14.31 1.53 -30.85
N VAL A 112 -15.06 1.57 -29.76
CA VAL A 112 -14.72 0.93 -28.48
C VAL A 112 -15.00 -0.57 -28.59
N VAL A 113 -13.96 -1.39 -28.56
CA VAL A 113 -14.06 -2.87 -28.67
C VAL A 113 -14.10 -3.54 -27.31
N TYR A 114 -13.47 -2.95 -26.30
CA TYR A 114 -13.47 -3.44 -24.92
C TYR A 114 -13.39 -2.25 -23.95
N ARG A 115 -13.88 -2.45 -22.74
CA ARG A 115 -13.76 -1.48 -21.63
C ARG A 115 -13.83 -2.19 -20.30
N THR A 116 -13.19 -1.64 -19.31
CA THR A 116 -13.24 -2.14 -17.94
C THR A 116 -13.00 -1.03 -16.93
N ASP A 117 -13.69 -1.09 -15.80
CA ASP A 117 -13.41 -0.34 -14.58
C ASP A 117 -13.11 -1.28 -13.40
N GLN A 118 -12.97 -2.59 -13.70
CA GLN A 118 -12.68 -3.65 -12.72
C GLN A 118 -11.22 -3.61 -12.31
N LEU A 119 -10.81 -2.50 -11.68
CA LEU A 119 -9.44 -2.21 -11.25
C LEU A 119 -9.35 -2.24 -9.72
N ALA A 120 -8.18 -2.62 -9.19
CA ALA A 120 -7.91 -2.63 -7.75
C ALA A 120 -8.14 -1.24 -7.12
N ALA A 121 -7.68 -0.18 -7.79
CA ALA A 121 -7.86 1.20 -7.34
C ALA A 121 -9.33 1.62 -7.20
N ASN A 122 -10.23 1.03 -7.96
CA ASN A 122 -11.66 1.30 -7.90
C ASN A 122 -12.43 0.56 -6.80
N SER A 123 -11.77 -0.30 -6.04
CA SER A 123 -12.38 -1.05 -4.94
C SER A 123 -11.81 -0.69 -3.57
N TRP A 124 -11.02 0.36 -3.48
CA TRP A 124 -10.30 0.74 -2.27
C TRP A 124 -11.21 1.32 -1.17
N ASN A 125 -12.14 2.20 -1.54
CA ASN A 125 -13.11 2.78 -0.63
C ASN A 125 -14.39 1.95 -0.61
N VAL A 126 -14.47 1.01 0.31
CA VAL A 126 -15.66 0.17 0.50
C VAL A 126 -16.83 1.02 1.05
N GLY A 127 -18.02 0.85 0.49
CA GLY A 127 -19.24 1.55 0.91
C GLY A 127 -19.44 2.94 0.28
N THR A 128 -18.57 3.35 -0.65
CA THR A 128 -18.75 4.56 -1.45
C THR A 128 -18.36 4.32 -2.90
N LEU A 129 -19.01 5.01 -3.81
CA LEU A 129 -18.63 4.95 -5.22
C LEU A 129 -17.38 5.80 -5.50
N LYS A 130 -17.17 6.85 -4.71
CA LYS A 130 -16.03 7.75 -4.87
C LYS A 130 -14.74 7.09 -4.41
N GLN A 131 -13.73 7.10 -5.29
CA GLN A 131 -12.43 6.49 -5.06
C GLN A 131 -11.33 7.55 -4.81
N PRO A 132 -10.22 7.18 -4.18
CA PRO A 132 -9.11 8.09 -3.91
C PRO A 132 -8.13 8.24 -5.08
N VAL A 133 -8.49 7.82 -6.28
CA VAL A 133 -7.64 7.84 -7.47
C VAL A 133 -7.29 9.27 -7.87
N GLU A 134 -6.02 9.54 -8.12
CA GLU A 134 -5.52 10.84 -8.60
C GLU A 134 -5.01 10.74 -10.04
N GLU A 135 -4.11 9.80 -10.32
CA GLU A 135 -3.47 9.66 -11.62
C GLU A 135 -2.98 8.23 -11.89
N ILE A 136 -2.58 7.98 -13.13
CA ILE A 136 -1.85 6.77 -13.49
C ILE A 136 -0.37 7.03 -13.25
N GLY A 137 0.24 6.25 -12.36
CA GLY A 137 1.66 6.34 -12.05
C GLY A 137 2.55 5.58 -13.06
N ALA A 138 2.08 4.44 -13.56
CA ALA A 138 2.79 3.69 -14.61
C ALA A 138 1.85 2.76 -15.39
N VAL A 139 2.19 2.56 -16.67
CA VAL A 139 1.62 1.51 -17.53
C VAL A 139 2.78 0.78 -18.21
N SER A 140 2.76 -0.55 -18.20
CA SER A 140 3.72 -1.38 -18.94
C SER A 140 3.03 -2.55 -19.60
N PHE A 141 3.56 -3.01 -20.71
CA PHE A 141 3.03 -4.11 -21.49
C PHE A 141 4.08 -5.24 -21.56
N GLN A 142 3.75 -6.38 -20.98
CA GLN A 142 4.64 -7.53 -20.85
C GLN A 142 3.84 -8.82 -20.93
N ASP A 143 4.43 -9.86 -21.48
CA ASP A 143 3.92 -11.22 -21.36
C ASP A 143 4.31 -11.76 -19.96
N LEU A 144 3.37 -11.72 -19.03
CA LEU A 144 3.60 -12.05 -17.62
C LEU A 144 3.36 -13.53 -17.31
N ASN A 145 2.47 -14.17 -18.05
CA ASN A 145 2.09 -15.57 -17.85
C ASN A 145 2.78 -16.51 -18.86
N ARG A 146 3.58 -15.94 -19.78
CA ARG A 146 4.35 -16.67 -20.84
C ARG A 146 3.47 -17.40 -21.83
N ASP A 147 2.32 -16.81 -22.18
CA ASP A 147 1.40 -17.33 -23.18
C ASP A 147 1.59 -16.69 -24.56
N GLY A 148 2.53 -15.75 -24.68
CA GLY A 148 2.87 -15.05 -25.92
C GLY A 148 2.04 -13.79 -26.16
N ARG A 149 1.13 -13.42 -25.25
CA ARG A 149 0.28 -12.22 -25.32
C ARG A 149 0.80 -11.11 -24.40
N LEU A 150 0.54 -9.87 -24.77
CA LEU A 150 0.90 -8.73 -23.93
C LEU A 150 -0.17 -8.48 -22.87
N ASP A 151 0.20 -8.68 -21.62
CA ASP A 151 -0.58 -8.28 -20.45
C ASP A 151 -0.31 -6.82 -20.09
N ILE A 152 -1.19 -6.20 -19.30
CA ILE A 152 -1.07 -4.82 -18.87
C ILE A 152 -0.72 -4.78 -17.39
N VAL A 153 0.42 -4.19 -17.07
CA VAL A 153 0.76 -3.76 -15.71
C VAL A 153 0.30 -2.33 -15.53
N LEU A 154 -0.45 -2.06 -14.48
CA LEU A 154 -0.97 -0.73 -14.17
C LEU A 154 -0.63 -0.36 -12.73
N ILE A 155 -0.06 0.82 -12.52
CA ILE A 155 0.10 1.42 -11.20
C ILE A 155 -0.68 2.72 -11.17
N VAL A 156 -1.51 2.87 -10.17
CA VAL A 156 -2.37 4.04 -9.96
C VAL A 156 -1.94 4.73 -8.67
N SER A 157 -1.68 6.03 -8.74
CA SER A 157 -1.45 6.88 -7.57
C SER A 157 -2.79 7.28 -6.96
N CYS A 158 -2.90 7.07 -5.66
CA CYS A 158 -4.09 7.39 -4.87
C CYS A 158 -3.70 8.29 -3.70
N ARG A 159 -4.65 9.11 -3.21
CA ARG A 159 -4.44 9.97 -2.05
C ARG A 159 -5.57 9.83 -1.05
N ASN A 160 -5.23 9.51 0.18
CA ASN A 160 -6.19 9.51 1.27
C ASN A 160 -6.73 10.92 1.52
N ARG A 161 -8.05 11.07 1.52
CA ARG A 161 -8.71 12.38 1.70
C ARG A 161 -9.25 12.61 3.09
N THR A 162 -9.37 11.55 3.87
CA THR A 162 -9.99 11.57 5.21
C THR A 162 -9.24 10.66 6.16
N GLY A 163 -9.43 10.84 7.47
CA GLY A 163 -8.84 10.02 8.51
C GLY A 163 -7.42 10.44 8.89
N GLU A 164 -6.77 9.60 9.65
CA GLU A 164 -5.41 9.81 10.20
C GLU A 164 -4.35 10.00 9.10
N PHE A 165 -4.54 9.35 7.96
CA PHE A 165 -3.64 9.39 6.81
C PHE A 165 -4.11 10.36 5.71
N ALA A 166 -4.92 11.37 6.05
CA ALA A 166 -5.37 12.36 5.08
C ALA A 166 -4.19 13.12 4.45
N GLY A 167 -4.22 13.25 3.12
CA GLY A 167 -3.15 13.86 2.34
C GLY A 167 -2.00 12.91 1.95
N ARG A 168 -1.96 11.70 2.50
CA ARG A 168 -0.92 10.70 2.20
C ARG A 168 -1.19 10.03 0.87
N GLU A 169 -0.18 10.00 0.03
CA GLU A 169 -0.19 9.29 -1.24
C GLU A 169 0.19 7.82 -1.07
N TYR A 170 -0.34 6.97 -1.93
CA TYR A 170 0.01 5.55 -1.99
C TYR A 170 -0.28 5.00 -3.38
N LYS A 171 0.41 3.92 -3.74
CA LYS A 171 0.28 3.26 -5.04
C LYS A 171 -0.64 2.06 -4.95
N VAL A 172 -1.42 1.83 -6.00
CA VAL A 172 -2.24 0.62 -6.18
C VAL A 172 -1.84 -0.04 -7.49
N GLY A 173 -1.30 -1.25 -7.39
CA GLY A 173 -0.88 -2.05 -8.55
C GLY A 173 -1.98 -2.99 -9.02
N ASP A 174 -2.05 -3.21 -10.32
CA ASP A 174 -2.95 -4.16 -10.95
C ASP A 174 -2.32 -4.81 -12.17
N VAL A 175 -2.81 -6.00 -12.52
CA VAL A 175 -2.44 -6.72 -13.74
C VAL A 175 -3.70 -7.16 -14.45
N LEU A 176 -3.79 -6.84 -15.74
CA LEU A 176 -4.83 -7.34 -16.62
C LEU A 176 -4.18 -8.31 -17.63
N PHE A 177 -4.52 -9.57 -17.49
CA PHE A 177 -4.07 -10.61 -18.41
C PHE A 177 -4.91 -10.60 -19.67
N GLN A 178 -4.25 -10.75 -20.83
CA GLN A 178 -4.94 -10.91 -22.10
C GLN A 178 -5.30 -12.39 -22.32
N ASP A 179 -6.52 -12.64 -22.77
CA ASP A 179 -6.97 -13.95 -23.23
C ASP A 179 -7.71 -13.85 -24.58
N GLU A 180 -8.31 -14.94 -25.03
CA GLU A 180 -9.06 -15.00 -26.30
C GLU A 180 -10.34 -14.15 -26.30
N ALA A 181 -10.85 -13.75 -25.12
CA ALA A 181 -12.06 -12.95 -24.95
C ALA A 181 -11.80 -11.46 -24.69
N GLY A 182 -10.55 -11.08 -24.41
CA GLY A 182 -10.15 -9.72 -24.07
C GLY A 182 -9.18 -9.66 -22.91
N PHE A 183 -9.52 -8.93 -21.86
CA PHE A 183 -8.68 -8.77 -20.67
C PHE A 183 -9.42 -9.19 -19.41
N TYR A 184 -8.72 -9.90 -18.54
CA TYR A 184 -9.24 -10.24 -17.21
C TYR A 184 -8.25 -9.91 -16.11
N ARG A 185 -8.74 -9.76 -14.89
CA ARG A 185 -7.94 -9.51 -13.71
C ARG A 185 -7.99 -10.70 -12.75
N ASP A 186 -6.84 -11.18 -12.29
CA ASP A 186 -6.78 -12.11 -11.15
C ASP A 186 -6.69 -11.32 -9.85
N TYR A 187 -7.79 -11.31 -9.09
CA TYR A 187 -7.90 -10.60 -7.81
C TYR A 187 -6.89 -11.05 -6.76
N ARG A 188 -6.43 -12.31 -6.83
CA ARG A 188 -5.44 -12.86 -5.89
C ARG A 188 -4.06 -12.29 -6.15
N ILE A 189 -3.71 -12.10 -7.41
CA ILE A 189 -2.46 -11.47 -7.82
C ILE A 189 -2.48 -9.99 -7.41
N SER A 190 -3.53 -9.26 -7.73
CA SER A 190 -3.66 -7.85 -7.36
C SER A 190 -3.66 -7.66 -5.83
N ASP A 191 -4.36 -8.52 -5.06
CA ASP A 191 -4.33 -8.48 -3.58
C ASP A 191 -2.93 -8.71 -3.04
N LYS A 192 -2.21 -9.71 -3.56
CA LYS A 192 -0.84 -10.02 -3.15
C LYS A 192 0.13 -8.88 -3.45
N ILE A 193 0.07 -8.30 -4.65
CA ILE A 193 0.90 -7.17 -5.08
C ILE A 193 0.72 -6.00 -4.10
N ASN A 194 -0.52 -5.62 -3.81
CA ASN A 194 -0.83 -4.46 -2.98
C ASN A 194 -0.59 -4.71 -1.48
N ARG A 195 -0.82 -5.92 -1.01
CA ARG A 195 -0.68 -6.28 0.39
C ARG A 195 0.76 -6.33 0.87
N PHE A 196 1.68 -6.74 0.00
CA PHE A 196 3.08 -6.95 0.35
C PHE A 196 4.02 -5.93 -0.30
N GLY A 197 3.50 -4.79 -0.76
CA GLY A 197 4.29 -3.67 -1.26
C GLY A 197 5.04 -3.94 -2.55
N MET A 198 4.58 -4.88 -3.39
CA MET A 198 5.16 -5.18 -4.69
C MET A 198 4.65 -4.25 -5.81
N ASN A 199 3.85 -3.25 -5.44
CA ASN A 199 3.25 -2.25 -6.33
C ASN A 199 4.05 -0.94 -6.42
N LYS A 200 5.30 -0.94 -5.99
CA LYS A 200 6.14 0.26 -5.95
C LYS A 200 6.60 0.69 -7.34
N SER A 201 6.95 -0.26 -8.21
CA SER A 201 7.30 -0.04 -9.61
C SER A 201 6.71 -1.11 -10.53
N ALA A 202 6.67 -0.84 -11.83
CA ALA A 202 6.25 -1.83 -12.83
C ALA A 202 7.19 -3.06 -12.84
N GLU A 203 8.50 -2.84 -12.69
CA GLU A 203 9.52 -3.88 -12.62
C GLU A 203 9.31 -4.80 -11.44
N SER A 204 8.90 -4.27 -10.28
CA SER A 204 8.57 -5.07 -9.09
C SER A 204 7.36 -5.96 -9.32
N ILE A 205 6.32 -5.46 -10.00
CA ILE A 205 5.14 -6.25 -10.38
C ILE A 205 5.55 -7.35 -11.37
N ILE A 206 6.34 -7.00 -12.40
CA ILE A 206 6.84 -7.94 -13.39
C ILE A 206 7.68 -9.04 -12.73
N ALA A 207 8.64 -8.66 -11.89
CA ALA A 207 9.47 -9.60 -11.14
C ALA A 207 8.61 -10.55 -10.27
N CYS A 208 7.55 -10.01 -9.65
CA CYS A 208 6.64 -10.82 -8.85
C CYS A 208 5.83 -11.80 -9.70
N VAL A 209 5.17 -11.31 -10.74
CA VAL A 209 4.16 -12.09 -11.48
C VAL A 209 4.82 -13.05 -12.47
N ARG A 210 5.80 -12.56 -13.23
CA ARG A 210 6.48 -13.34 -14.27
C ARG A 210 7.60 -14.23 -13.73
N ASP A 211 8.41 -13.69 -12.81
CA ASP A 211 9.65 -14.31 -12.38
C ASP A 211 9.56 -14.98 -11.00
N GLY A 212 8.41 -14.81 -10.32
CA GLY A 212 8.09 -15.51 -9.07
C GLY A 212 8.77 -14.94 -7.83
N TYR A 213 9.38 -13.76 -7.90
CA TYR A 213 9.90 -13.07 -6.71
C TYR A 213 8.77 -12.65 -5.77
N SER A 214 9.07 -12.56 -4.48
CA SER A 214 8.06 -12.19 -3.50
C SER A 214 8.69 -11.52 -2.30
N SER A 215 8.11 -10.42 -1.86
CA SER A 215 8.41 -9.79 -0.57
C SER A 215 7.49 -10.28 0.56
N GLU A 216 6.57 -11.21 0.28
CA GLU A 216 5.60 -11.72 1.26
C GLU A 216 6.27 -12.28 2.52
N PHE A 217 7.41 -13.00 2.35
CA PHE A 217 8.15 -13.56 3.47
C PHE A 217 8.66 -12.53 4.47
N LEU A 218 8.91 -11.29 4.04
CA LEU A 218 9.31 -10.20 4.95
C LEU A 218 8.24 -9.91 6.02
N TYR A 219 6.99 -10.24 5.75
CA TYR A 219 5.85 -9.99 6.63
C TYR A 219 5.28 -11.27 7.28
N THR A 220 5.66 -12.43 6.77
CA THR A 220 5.07 -13.71 7.19
C THR A 220 6.07 -14.70 7.78
N ALA A 221 7.37 -14.49 7.59
CA ALA A 221 8.41 -15.33 8.17
C ALA A 221 8.32 -15.35 9.71
N SER A 222 8.50 -16.50 10.27
CA SER A 222 8.47 -16.74 11.72
C SER A 222 9.87 -16.94 12.32
N THR A 223 10.89 -17.12 11.48
CA THR A 223 12.26 -17.36 11.92
C THR A 223 13.29 -16.57 11.10
N ARG A 224 14.45 -16.31 11.75
CA ARG A 224 15.63 -15.75 11.09
C ARG A 224 16.08 -16.59 9.89
N GLU A 225 16.10 -17.92 10.06
CA GLU A 225 16.50 -18.85 9.00
C GLU A 225 15.62 -18.71 7.75
N GLU A 226 14.31 -18.58 7.95
CA GLU A 226 13.35 -18.38 6.86
C GLU A 226 13.60 -17.08 6.11
N LEU A 227 13.91 -15.97 6.80
CA LEU A 227 14.29 -14.71 6.18
C LEU A 227 15.55 -14.85 5.31
N LEU A 228 16.62 -15.41 5.87
CA LEU A 228 17.90 -15.57 5.16
C LEU A 228 17.78 -16.50 3.96
N LYS A 229 17.04 -17.59 4.09
CA LYS A 229 16.78 -18.53 3.00
C LYS A 229 16.06 -17.88 1.81
N ASN A 230 15.22 -16.88 2.07
CA ASN A 230 14.48 -16.14 1.06
C ASN A 230 15.21 -14.88 0.56
N GLY A 231 16.47 -14.67 0.95
CA GLY A 231 17.32 -13.62 0.40
C GLY A 231 17.35 -12.32 1.20
N PHE A 232 16.86 -12.32 2.45
CA PHE A 232 17.06 -11.18 3.36
C PHE A 232 18.53 -11.07 3.73
N VAL A 233 19.09 -9.87 3.66
CA VAL A 233 20.50 -9.57 3.96
C VAL A 233 20.57 -8.72 5.23
N ILE A 234 21.24 -9.23 6.27
CA ILE A 234 21.42 -8.52 7.54
C ILE A 234 22.45 -7.40 7.38
N THR A 235 22.22 -6.26 8.00
CA THR A 235 23.21 -5.18 8.16
C THR A 235 24.02 -5.44 9.43
N GLU A 236 25.10 -6.23 9.31
CA GLU A 236 25.86 -6.77 10.44
C GLU A 236 26.44 -5.70 11.36
N GLU A 237 26.83 -4.52 10.83
CA GLU A 237 27.40 -3.42 11.65
C GLU A 237 26.39 -2.80 12.61
N GLN A 238 25.11 -3.05 12.39
CA GLN A 238 23.98 -2.53 13.17
C GLN A 238 23.13 -3.63 13.82
N ASP A 239 23.61 -4.86 13.76
CA ASP A 239 23.00 -6.04 14.39
C ASP A 239 23.59 -6.21 15.82
N TYR A 240 22.72 -6.23 16.82
CA TYR A 240 23.13 -6.30 18.23
C TYR A 240 22.02 -6.78 19.16
N PHE A 241 22.38 -7.37 20.28
CA PHE A 241 21.44 -7.80 21.31
C PHE A 241 21.09 -6.70 22.31
N ARG A 242 19.83 -6.65 22.73
CA ARG A 242 19.31 -5.71 23.74
C ARG A 242 18.28 -6.38 24.64
N GLN A 243 18.30 -5.96 25.91
CA GLN A 243 17.25 -6.28 26.87
C GLN A 243 16.10 -5.29 26.69
N PHE A 244 14.93 -5.80 26.31
CA PHE A 244 13.66 -5.06 26.28
C PHE A 244 12.84 -5.43 27.52
N GLU A 245 12.26 -4.46 28.21
CA GLU A 245 11.63 -4.61 29.50
C GLU A 245 10.40 -5.54 29.48
N LYS A 246 9.69 -5.60 28.34
CA LYS A 246 8.48 -6.43 28.16
C LYS A 246 8.70 -7.69 27.31
N LEU A 247 9.73 -7.69 26.48
CA LEU A 247 9.93 -8.74 25.48
C LEU A 247 11.14 -9.64 25.76
N GLY A 248 12.00 -9.25 26.72
CA GLY A 248 13.18 -10.03 27.07
C GLY A 248 14.46 -9.61 26.31
N TYR A 249 15.40 -10.52 26.24
CA TYR A 249 16.70 -10.30 25.58
C TYR A 249 16.60 -10.72 24.12
N LEU A 250 16.72 -9.77 23.21
CA LEU A 250 16.47 -9.95 21.78
C LEU A 250 17.60 -9.37 20.93
N GLU A 251 17.88 -10.02 19.82
CA GLU A 251 18.67 -9.50 18.72
C GLU A 251 17.85 -8.42 17.97
N VAL A 252 18.41 -7.23 17.81
CA VAL A 252 17.86 -6.17 16.94
C VAL A 252 18.54 -6.34 15.59
N MET A 253 17.83 -6.90 14.63
CA MET A 253 18.34 -7.35 13.35
C MET A 253 17.79 -6.48 12.20
N PRO A 254 18.45 -5.36 11.86
CA PRO A 254 18.13 -4.60 10.66
C PRO A 254 18.68 -5.29 9.42
N GLY A 255 18.00 -5.12 8.31
CA GLY A 255 18.47 -5.67 7.04
C GLY A 255 17.55 -5.32 5.87
N SER A 256 17.86 -5.84 4.71
CA SER A 256 17.16 -5.50 3.49
C SER A 256 16.95 -6.69 2.57
N TYR A 257 15.99 -6.54 1.67
CA TYR A 257 15.74 -7.44 0.55
C TYR A 257 15.62 -6.62 -0.73
N THR A 258 16.36 -7.03 -1.77
CA THR A 258 16.31 -6.36 -3.06
C THR A 258 15.43 -7.16 -4.02
N MET A 259 14.41 -6.50 -4.56
CA MET A 259 13.51 -7.05 -5.57
C MET A 259 13.43 -6.08 -6.75
N ALA A 260 13.76 -6.58 -7.95
CA ALA A 260 14.04 -5.73 -9.09
C ALA A 260 15.16 -4.72 -8.74
N GLU A 261 14.90 -3.42 -8.86
CA GLU A 261 15.86 -2.36 -8.52
C GLU A 261 15.59 -1.73 -7.14
N LEU A 262 14.59 -2.23 -6.42
CA LEU A 262 14.16 -1.66 -5.14
C LEU A 262 14.70 -2.45 -3.96
N THR A 263 15.22 -1.73 -2.98
CA THR A 263 15.70 -2.27 -1.71
C THR A 263 14.68 -2.00 -0.60
N ILE A 264 14.02 -3.07 -0.14
CA ILE A 264 13.04 -3.03 0.96
C ILE A 264 13.79 -3.20 2.27
N PHE A 265 13.64 -2.26 3.19
CA PHE A 265 14.32 -2.25 4.49
C PHE A 265 13.36 -2.67 5.60
N MET A 266 13.78 -3.63 6.42
CA MET A 266 13.03 -4.16 7.55
C MET A 266 13.93 -4.27 8.78
N ILE A 267 13.31 -4.27 9.96
CA ILE A 267 14.00 -4.55 11.21
C ILE A 267 13.20 -5.62 11.95
N TYR A 268 13.89 -6.62 12.48
CA TYR A 268 13.29 -7.69 13.28
C TYR A 268 13.85 -7.70 14.69
N LEU A 269 13.03 -8.08 15.65
CA LEU A 269 13.46 -8.53 16.97
C LEU A 269 13.41 -10.05 16.98
N VAL A 270 14.54 -10.68 17.26
CA VAL A 270 14.70 -12.14 17.17
C VAL A 270 15.17 -12.67 18.53
N ASP A 271 14.58 -13.77 18.99
CA ASP A 271 14.99 -14.42 20.21
C ASP A 271 16.26 -15.27 20.04
N GLU A 272 16.82 -15.78 21.14
CA GLU A 272 18.01 -16.63 21.13
C GLU A 272 17.82 -17.96 20.36
N GLN A 273 16.58 -18.36 20.10
CA GLN A 273 16.23 -19.55 19.35
C GLN A 273 16.05 -19.25 17.85
N GLY A 274 16.17 -17.99 17.46
CA GLY A 274 16.01 -17.55 16.08
C GLY A 274 14.55 -17.28 15.66
N ASN A 275 13.59 -17.23 16.61
CA ASN A 275 12.21 -16.90 16.30
C ASN A 275 12.03 -15.38 16.22
N ILE A 276 11.25 -14.94 15.24
CA ILE A 276 10.87 -13.53 15.09
C ILE A 276 9.79 -13.20 16.12
N VAL A 277 10.13 -12.31 17.06
CA VAL A 277 9.22 -11.83 18.11
C VAL A 277 8.45 -10.60 17.65
N TRP A 278 9.10 -9.72 16.85
CA TRP A 278 8.50 -8.49 16.33
C TRP A 278 9.15 -8.07 15.02
N SER A 279 8.41 -7.36 14.18
CA SER A 279 8.93 -6.77 12.94
C SER A 279 8.52 -5.30 12.81
N PHE A 280 9.43 -4.48 12.27
CA PHE A 280 9.20 -3.06 12.01
C PHE A 280 9.37 -2.76 10.53
N GLN A 281 8.52 -1.85 10.03
CA GLN A 281 8.47 -1.40 8.64
C GLN A 281 8.79 0.10 8.58
N PRO A 282 10.07 0.49 8.64
CA PRO A 282 10.45 1.90 8.79
C PRO A 282 10.27 2.73 7.53
N MET A 283 10.15 2.11 6.37
CA MET A 283 10.06 2.81 5.09
C MET A 283 8.74 3.58 4.89
N GLY A 284 7.65 3.16 5.55
CA GLY A 284 6.36 3.81 5.30
C GLY A 284 5.96 3.76 3.83
N ASP A 285 5.80 4.94 3.21
CA ASP A 285 5.37 5.08 1.81
C ASP A 285 6.53 5.18 0.82
N TYR A 286 7.77 5.28 1.31
CA TYR A 286 8.94 5.31 0.44
C TYR A 286 9.07 4.01 -0.37
N ASP A 287 9.63 4.15 -1.56
CA ASP A 287 9.78 3.03 -2.50
C ASP A 287 11.06 2.25 -2.28
N ASN A 288 12.15 2.92 -1.87
CA ASN A 288 13.49 2.34 -1.84
C ASN A 288 14.32 2.84 -0.66
N LEU A 289 15.10 1.98 -0.02
CA LEU A 289 16.15 2.37 0.91
C LEU A 289 17.35 2.93 0.12
N TYR A 290 17.64 4.22 0.28
CA TYR A 290 18.80 4.86 -0.32
C TYR A 290 20.06 4.68 0.54
N ALA A 291 19.96 4.93 1.85
CA ALA A 291 21.07 4.75 2.79
C ALA A 291 20.55 4.54 4.22
N PHE A 292 21.04 3.51 4.89
CA PHE A 292 20.82 3.30 6.31
C PHE A 292 21.81 4.13 7.12
N LYS A 293 21.31 5.00 8.01
CA LYS A 293 22.14 5.90 8.84
C LYS A 293 22.42 5.35 10.24
N GLY A 294 21.47 4.57 10.79
CA GLY A 294 21.66 3.91 12.06
C GLY A 294 20.39 3.64 12.85
N ILE A 295 20.55 2.86 13.91
CA ILE A 295 19.49 2.42 14.80
C ILE A 295 19.98 2.50 16.26
N THR A 296 19.05 2.77 17.18
CA THR A 296 19.35 2.72 18.62
C THR A 296 18.12 2.30 19.42
N CYS A 297 18.39 1.64 20.56
CA CYS A 297 17.36 1.28 21.54
C CYS A 297 17.63 2.01 22.84
N ARG A 298 16.82 2.99 23.18
CA ARG A 298 16.89 3.83 24.38
C ARG A 298 15.49 4.21 24.85
N ASP A 299 15.33 4.46 26.14
CA ASP A 299 14.14 5.12 26.66
C ASP A 299 14.07 6.56 26.11
N ILE A 300 13.08 6.86 25.29
CA ILE A 300 12.94 8.15 24.59
C ILE A 300 11.85 9.00 25.22
N ASP A 301 10.74 8.40 25.64
CA ASP A 301 9.60 9.13 26.24
C ASP A 301 9.61 9.18 27.78
N GLY A 302 10.59 8.52 28.42
CA GLY A 302 10.79 8.59 29.87
C GLY A 302 9.92 7.64 30.68
N ASP A 303 9.33 6.63 30.04
CA ASP A 303 8.47 5.63 30.68
C ASP A 303 9.24 4.44 31.29
N GLY A 304 10.58 4.43 31.15
CA GLY A 304 11.48 3.41 31.66
C GLY A 304 11.61 2.18 30.77
N MET A 305 10.97 2.16 29.60
CA MET A 305 11.10 1.11 28.59
C MET A 305 11.97 1.56 27.44
N LYS A 306 12.66 0.63 26.78
CA LYS A 306 13.49 0.96 25.61
C LYS A 306 12.66 1.02 24.35
N ASP A 307 12.68 2.18 23.74
CA ASP A 307 12.14 2.43 22.42
C ASP A 307 13.20 2.15 21.35
N LEU A 308 12.75 1.96 20.12
CA LEU A 308 13.62 1.78 18.97
C LEU A 308 13.51 3.01 18.06
N LEU A 309 14.64 3.70 17.83
CA LEU A 309 14.73 4.76 16.83
C LEU A 309 15.58 4.28 15.65
N VAL A 310 15.05 4.41 14.46
CA VAL A 310 15.75 4.15 13.21
C VAL A 310 15.81 5.43 12.39
N PHE A 311 16.99 5.70 11.78
CA PHE A 311 17.23 6.83 10.91
C PHE A 311 17.83 6.36 9.60
N ALA A 312 17.23 6.74 8.48
CA ALA A 312 17.67 6.35 7.15
C ALA A 312 17.38 7.44 6.11
N ARG A 313 17.93 7.27 4.93
CA ARG A 313 17.54 8.01 3.73
C ARG A 313 16.78 7.06 2.82
N TYR A 314 15.68 7.54 2.29
CA TYR A 314 14.82 6.79 1.39
C TYR A 314 14.63 7.55 0.10
N SER A 315 14.23 6.86 -0.96
CA SER A 315 13.85 7.49 -2.20
C SER A 315 12.43 7.11 -2.63
N TYR A 316 11.81 8.03 -3.34
CA TYR A 316 10.67 7.71 -4.19
C TYR A 316 11.19 7.45 -5.60
N GLU A 317 10.66 6.45 -6.27
CA GLU A 317 10.83 6.29 -7.70
C GLU A 317 9.86 7.21 -8.41
N GLY A 318 10.35 8.38 -8.74
CA GLY A 318 9.62 9.37 -9.54
C GLY A 318 9.65 9.03 -11.02
N SER A 319 8.85 9.74 -11.79
CA SER A 319 8.87 9.69 -13.25
C SER A 319 10.24 10.10 -13.78
N VAL A 320 10.87 9.20 -14.49
CA VAL A 320 11.92 9.26 -15.52
C VAL A 320 13.22 10.05 -15.26
N ASP A 321 13.27 11.16 -14.53
CA ASP A 321 14.46 12.02 -14.55
C ASP A 321 15.04 12.45 -13.18
N GLU A 322 14.35 12.19 -12.05
CA GLU A 322 14.85 12.68 -10.76
C GLU A 322 14.47 11.76 -9.59
N VAL A 323 15.47 11.13 -8.98
CA VAL A 323 15.28 10.37 -7.73
C VAL A 323 15.22 11.36 -6.58
N VAL A 324 14.06 11.53 -5.97
CA VAL A 324 13.90 12.33 -4.76
C VAL A 324 14.37 11.52 -3.56
N VAL A 325 15.41 11.96 -2.89
CA VAL A 325 15.97 11.32 -1.69
C VAL A 325 15.65 12.15 -0.46
N GLU A 326 14.97 11.58 0.49
CA GLU A 326 14.62 12.23 1.75
C GLU A 326 15.27 11.51 2.94
N SER A 327 15.65 12.30 3.95
CA SER A 327 16.05 11.76 5.25
C SER A 327 14.83 11.63 6.13
N ASP A 328 14.61 10.47 6.69
CA ASP A 328 13.50 10.23 7.60
C ASP A 328 13.90 9.32 8.77
N TYR A 329 13.22 9.48 9.88
CA TYR A 329 13.39 8.64 11.06
C TYR A 329 12.03 8.12 11.54
N GLN A 330 12.05 6.99 12.22
CA GLN A 330 10.89 6.44 12.90
C GLN A 330 11.25 6.10 14.34
N ILE A 331 10.37 6.43 15.28
CA ILE A 331 10.44 5.98 16.67
C ILE A 331 9.30 4.99 16.90
N TYR A 332 9.66 3.82 17.43
CA TYR A 332 8.75 2.80 17.88
C TYR A 332 8.84 2.74 19.40
N TYR A 333 7.83 3.26 20.07
CA TYR A 333 7.74 3.29 21.53
C TYR A 333 7.31 1.94 22.04
N GLN A 334 8.12 1.33 22.93
CA GLN A 334 7.73 0.09 23.59
C GLN A 334 6.53 0.33 24.49
N ARG A 335 5.54 -0.56 24.46
CA ARG A 335 4.38 -0.57 25.33
C ARG A 335 4.17 -1.97 25.89
N THR A 336 3.20 -2.13 26.77
CA THR A 336 2.91 -3.40 27.42
C THR A 336 2.56 -4.51 26.42
N SER A 337 1.99 -4.18 25.28
CA SER A 337 1.53 -5.13 24.24
C SER A 337 2.31 -5.11 22.94
N GLY A 338 3.45 -4.43 22.88
CA GLY A 338 4.27 -4.33 21.66
C GLY A 338 4.85 -2.93 21.47
N PHE A 339 4.83 -2.43 20.24
CA PHE A 339 5.34 -1.11 19.90
C PHE A 339 4.28 -0.24 19.22
N GLU A 340 4.33 1.05 19.52
CA GLU A 340 3.46 2.07 18.94
C GLU A 340 4.30 3.18 18.31
N THR A 341 3.73 3.89 17.34
CA THR A 341 4.34 5.09 16.73
C THR A 341 3.53 6.32 17.12
N ASP A 342 4.21 7.47 17.23
CA ASP A 342 3.56 8.76 17.46
C ASP A 342 3.90 9.72 16.32
N THR A 343 2.89 10.07 15.53
CA THR A 343 3.03 10.98 14.38
C THR A 343 3.22 12.45 14.80
N GLU A 344 2.81 12.84 16.01
CA GLU A 344 2.95 14.22 16.49
C GLU A 344 4.41 14.57 16.77
N VAL A 345 5.21 13.59 17.23
CA VAL A 345 6.67 13.77 17.40
C VAL A 345 7.31 14.15 16.08
N LYS A 346 7.00 13.44 14.99
CA LYS A 346 7.54 13.73 13.65
C LYS A 346 7.21 15.15 13.15
N LYS A 347 6.05 15.68 13.49
CA LYS A 347 5.65 17.06 13.14
C LYS A 347 6.49 18.12 13.84
N LYS A 348 6.97 17.83 15.05
CA LYS A 348 7.72 18.76 15.91
C LYS A 348 9.22 18.59 15.81
N VAL A 349 9.70 17.36 15.77
CA VAL A 349 11.11 16.99 15.65
C VAL A 349 11.39 16.63 14.21
N ARG A 350 11.83 17.59 13.41
CA ARG A 350 12.20 17.35 12.01
C ARG A 350 13.63 16.84 11.94
N CYS A 351 13.92 16.04 10.92
CA CYS A 351 15.28 15.59 10.62
C CYS A 351 15.81 16.19 9.31
N SER A 352 17.12 16.16 9.17
CA SER A 352 17.87 16.53 7.96
C SER A 352 18.93 15.47 7.66
N GLU A 353 19.56 15.55 6.50
CA GLU A 353 20.62 14.63 6.10
C GLU A 353 21.83 14.64 7.04
N GLU A 354 22.10 15.79 7.67
CA GLU A 354 23.25 16.01 8.55
C GLU A 354 23.04 15.49 9.99
N ASP A 355 21.80 15.10 10.31
CA ASP A 355 21.47 14.62 11.65
C ASP A 355 22.14 13.30 11.98
N THR A 356 22.33 13.09 13.27
CA THR A 356 22.79 11.83 13.86
C THR A 356 21.67 11.17 14.65
N VAL A 357 21.75 9.85 14.82
CA VAL A 357 20.83 9.09 15.68
C VAL A 357 20.79 9.66 17.10
N ALA A 358 21.96 10.03 17.67
CA ALA A 358 22.03 10.60 19.02
C ALA A 358 21.31 11.96 19.09
N GLY A 359 21.55 12.86 18.12
CA GLY A 359 20.88 14.16 18.08
C GLY A 359 19.37 14.06 17.91
N LEU A 360 18.89 13.06 17.17
CA LEU A 360 17.44 12.77 17.03
C LEU A 360 16.84 12.29 18.37
N VAL A 361 17.55 11.41 19.07
CA VAL A 361 17.14 10.96 20.42
C VAL A 361 17.03 12.14 21.40
N ASP A 362 18.02 13.02 21.43
CA ASP A 362 18.05 14.16 22.35
C ASP A 362 16.89 15.13 22.07
N ARG A 363 16.59 15.41 20.79
CA ARG A 363 15.44 16.24 20.42
C ARG A 363 14.09 15.58 20.73
N ALA A 364 13.98 14.26 20.52
CA ALA A 364 12.77 13.53 20.87
C ALA A 364 12.52 13.49 22.38
N ARG A 365 13.57 13.31 23.21
CA ARG A 365 13.49 13.42 24.67
C ARG A 365 13.06 14.80 25.13
N ALA A 366 13.63 15.85 24.52
CA ALA A 366 13.24 17.23 24.82
C ALA A 366 11.76 17.48 24.48
N TYR A 367 11.23 16.88 23.41
CA TYR A 367 9.81 16.92 23.10
C TYR A 367 8.94 16.32 24.23
N TRP A 368 9.36 15.21 24.81
CA TRP A 368 8.69 14.56 25.93
C TRP A 368 8.94 15.25 27.28
N GLY A 369 9.76 16.32 27.31
CA GLY A 369 9.97 17.17 28.48
C GLY A 369 11.04 16.64 29.45
N TRP A 370 11.94 15.75 29.02
CA TRP A 370 13.05 15.33 29.83
C TRP A 370 14.37 15.42 29.05
N SER A 371 15.46 15.74 29.76
CA SER A 371 16.79 15.85 29.21
C SER A 371 17.60 14.60 29.56
N PRO A 372 18.52 14.16 28.67
CA PRO A 372 19.44 13.09 29.01
C PRO A 372 20.33 13.52 30.19
N GLU A 373 20.60 12.58 31.10
CA GLU A 373 21.68 12.72 32.09
C GLU A 373 23.06 12.67 31.43
#